data_5e766807127a92fd5f83b8e26f3a930a
#
_entry.id   5e766807127a92fd5f83b8e26f3a930a
#
_cell.length_a   1.000
_cell.length_b   1.000
_cell.length_c   1.000
_cell.angle_alpha   90.00
_cell.angle_beta   90.00
_cell.angle_gamma   90.00
#
_symmetry.space_group_name_H-M   'P 1'
#
loop_
_entity.id
_entity.type
_entity.pdbx_description
1 polymer ?
#
loop_
_entity_poly.entity_id
_entity_poly.type
_entity_poly.pdbx_seq_one_letter_code
_entity_poly.pdbx_strand_id
1 'polypeptide(L)'
;MLKETPLPTTVRPRHYQKLSERLRQFMAENHFQDGDKLPPERALAESFGVSRNSVREAIHALAERGLLESRHGDGTYVRVPDMEPLRSAILEAVDSEGHLFDEVMEYRRILEPAVAELAALRRTPEPARPQFACGEK
;
A
#
# COMPACT_ATOMS: atom_id res chain seq x y z
N MET A 1 -43.55 15.60 -9.99
CA MET A 1 -43.51 14.44 -9.08
C MET A 1 -42.31 13.59 -9.54
N LEU A 2 -41.12 13.91 -9.02
CA LEU A 2 -39.88 13.20 -9.38
C LEU A 2 -39.80 11.95 -8.52
N LYS A 3 -39.75 10.77 -9.16
CA LYS A 3 -39.50 9.51 -8.47
C LYS A 3 -38.05 9.50 -7.98
N GLU A 4 -37.89 9.54 -6.68
CA GLU A 4 -36.61 9.27 -6.04
C GLU A 4 -36.22 7.82 -6.31
N THR A 5 -35.25 7.61 -7.16
CA THR A 5 -34.60 6.31 -7.32
C THR A 5 -33.60 6.18 -6.17
N PRO A 6 -33.78 5.22 -5.25
CA PRO A 6 -32.81 5.01 -4.18
C PRO A 6 -31.50 4.55 -4.80
N LEU A 7 -30.42 5.28 -4.53
CA LEU A 7 -29.06 4.88 -4.84
C LEU A 7 -28.74 3.57 -4.13
N PRO A 8 -28.12 2.59 -4.77
CA PRO A 8 -27.76 1.34 -4.11
C PRO A 8 -26.67 1.62 -3.08
N THR A 9 -27.06 1.68 -1.83
CA THR A 9 -26.17 1.69 -0.68
C THR A 9 -25.61 0.28 -0.50
N THR A 10 -24.60 -0.09 -1.26
CA THR A 10 -23.83 -1.29 -1.02
C THR A 10 -22.48 -0.95 -0.47
N VAL A 11 -22.46 -0.48 0.75
CA VAL A 11 -21.24 -0.46 1.53
C VAL A 11 -21.09 -1.82 2.21
N ARG A 12 -20.33 -2.72 1.63
CA ARG A 12 -19.64 -3.78 2.36
C ARG A 12 -18.12 -3.48 2.35
N PRO A 13 -17.68 -2.42 3.07
CA PRO A 13 -16.28 -1.93 2.96
C PRO A 13 -15.26 -2.81 3.69
N ARG A 14 -15.67 -3.70 4.58
CA ARG A 14 -14.73 -4.34 5.52
C ARG A 14 -14.08 -5.65 5.05
N HIS A 15 -14.74 -6.43 4.21
CA HIS A 15 -14.18 -7.73 3.80
C HIS A 15 -13.13 -7.63 2.71
N TYR A 16 -13.36 -6.84 1.65
CA TYR A 16 -12.39 -6.69 0.58
C TYR A 16 -11.17 -5.88 1.01
N GLN A 17 -11.32 -4.91 1.92
CA GLN A 17 -10.17 -4.14 2.46
C GLN A 17 -9.21 -5.04 3.23
N LYS A 18 -9.73 -5.94 4.07
CA LYS A 18 -8.90 -6.93 4.77
C LYS A 18 -8.23 -7.89 3.80
N LEU A 19 -8.93 -8.30 2.75
CA LEU A 19 -8.38 -9.22 1.75
C LEU A 19 -7.34 -8.52 0.86
N SER A 20 -7.56 -7.25 0.49
CA SER A 20 -6.57 -6.44 -0.22
C SER A 20 -5.29 -6.29 0.58
N GLU A 21 -5.41 -6.06 1.90
CA GLU A 21 -4.24 -5.97 2.77
C GLU A 21 -3.51 -7.31 2.90
N ARG A 22 -4.24 -8.42 3.05
CA ARG A 22 -3.65 -9.77 3.04
C ARG A 22 -2.97 -10.09 1.72
N LEU A 23 -3.54 -9.68 0.59
CA LEU A 23 -2.92 -9.87 -0.73
C LEU A 23 -1.64 -9.02 -0.87
N ARG A 24 -1.67 -7.78 -0.37
CA ARG A 24 -0.48 -6.91 -0.32
C ARG A 24 0.63 -7.53 0.53
N GLN A 25 0.27 -8.04 1.71
CA GLN A 25 1.20 -8.74 2.60
C GLN A 25 1.77 -10.00 1.94
N PHE A 26 0.94 -10.80 1.29
CA PHE A 26 1.37 -11.97 0.53
C PHE A 26 2.40 -11.62 -0.55
N MET A 27 2.18 -10.52 -1.30
CA MET A 27 3.15 -10.05 -2.28
C MET A 27 4.49 -9.67 -1.64
N ALA A 28 4.44 -8.97 -0.49
CA ALA A 28 5.66 -8.57 0.23
C ALA A 28 6.42 -9.78 0.79
N GLU A 29 5.73 -10.73 1.43
CA GLU A 29 6.33 -11.94 2.01
C GLU A 29 6.96 -12.86 0.96
N ASN A 30 6.40 -12.89 -0.24
CA ASN A 30 6.92 -13.68 -1.36
C ASN A 30 7.86 -12.87 -2.27
N HIS A 31 8.24 -11.66 -1.87
CA HIS A 31 9.22 -10.82 -2.58
C HIS A 31 8.84 -10.50 -4.04
N PHE A 32 7.55 -10.35 -4.34
CA PHE A 32 7.10 -9.95 -5.66
C PHE A 32 7.66 -8.58 -6.04
N GLN A 33 8.13 -8.47 -7.27
CA GLN A 33 8.71 -7.26 -7.84
C GLN A 33 7.81 -6.66 -8.93
N ASP A 34 8.15 -5.47 -9.40
CA ASP A 34 7.45 -4.87 -10.53
C ASP A 34 7.50 -5.77 -11.76
N GLY A 35 6.33 -5.99 -12.36
CA GLY A 35 6.17 -6.86 -13.51
C GLY A 35 5.99 -8.34 -13.20
N ASP A 36 6.09 -8.78 -11.94
CA ASP A 36 5.84 -10.16 -11.58
C ASP A 36 4.37 -10.53 -11.73
N LYS A 37 4.13 -11.73 -12.26
CA LYS A 37 2.78 -12.26 -12.46
C LYS A 37 2.27 -12.90 -11.17
N LEU A 38 1.09 -12.45 -10.72
CA LEU A 38 0.41 -13.07 -9.58
C LEU A 38 -0.13 -14.46 -9.93
N PRO A 39 -0.25 -15.36 -8.93
CA PRO A 39 -0.99 -16.60 -9.09
C PRO A 39 -2.41 -16.35 -9.59
N PRO A 40 -3.01 -17.29 -10.34
CA PRO A 40 -4.39 -17.16 -10.81
C PRO A 40 -5.38 -16.94 -9.66
N GLU A 41 -6.45 -16.17 -9.91
CA GLU A 41 -7.51 -15.88 -8.92
C GLU A 41 -8.00 -17.15 -8.19
N ARG A 42 -8.07 -18.28 -8.90
CA ARG A 42 -8.48 -19.55 -8.33
C ARG A 42 -7.50 -20.04 -7.25
N ALA A 43 -6.20 -20.00 -7.55
CA ALA A 43 -5.17 -20.43 -6.61
C ALA A 43 -5.12 -19.49 -5.36
N LEU A 44 -5.26 -18.19 -5.58
CA LEU A 44 -5.35 -17.23 -4.48
C LEU A 44 -6.60 -17.44 -3.62
N ALA A 45 -7.75 -17.75 -4.24
CA ALA A 45 -8.99 -18.04 -3.53
C ALA A 45 -8.86 -19.28 -2.64
N GLU A 46 -8.26 -20.34 -3.17
CA GLU A 46 -7.97 -21.58 -2.43
C GLU A 46 -6.97 -21.31 -1.28
N SER A 47 -5.88 -20.58 -1.54
CA SER A 47 -4.87 -20.24 -0.53
C SER A 47 -5.41 -19.38 0.60
N PHE A 48 -6.26 -18.40 0.29
CA PHE A 48 -6.82 -17.49 1.30
C PHE A 48 -8.10 -18.00 1.94
N GLY A 49 -8.69 -19.10 1.45
CA GLY A 49 -9.95 -19.67 1.95
C GLY A 49 -11.15 -18.75 1.70
N VAL A 50 -11.18 -18.05 0.56
CA VAL A 50 -12.23 -17.11 0.18
C VAL A 50 -12.80 -17.41 -1.20
N SER A 51 -13.91 -16.71 -1.57
CA SER A 51 -14.47 -16.86 -2.91
C SER A 51 -13.59 -16.21 -3.98
N ARG A 52 -13.63 -16.73 -5.21
CA ARG A 52 -12.94 -16.11 -6.37
C ARG A 52 -13.41 -14.69 -6.61
N ASN A 53 -14.68 -14.40 -6.35
CA ASN A 53 -15.21 -13.06 -6.50
C ASN A 53 -14.59 -12.07 -5.51
N SER A 54 -14.41 -12.50 -4.26
CA SER A 54 -13.72 -11.68 -3.24
C SER A 54 -12.27 -11.38 -3.62
N VAL A 55 -11.55 -12.37 -4.20
CA VAL A 55 -10.18 -12.16 -4.70
C VAL A 55 -10.19 -11.14 -5.84
N ARG A 56 -11.12 -11.26 -6.78
CA ARG A 56 -11.26 -10.32 -7.89
C ARG A 56 -11.52 -8.90 -7.42
N GLU A 57 -12.38 -8.72 -6.43
CA GLU A 57 -12.64 -7.40 -5.82
C GLU A 57 -11.39 -6.84 -5.14
N ALA A 58 -10.63 -7.69 -4.43
CA ALA A 58 -9.37 -7.27 -3.81
C ALA A 58 -8.31 -6.89 -4.84
N ILE A 59 -8.17 -7.64 -5.93
CA ILE A 59 -7.28 -7.33 -7.06
C ILE A 59 -7.69 -6.00 -7.69
N HIS A 60 -8.99 -5.80 -7.94
CA HIS A 60 -9.49 -4.56 -8.52
C HIS A 60 -9.17 -3.35 -7.64
N ALA A 61 -9.39 -3.47 -6.32
CA ALA A 61 -9.08 -2.40 -5.36
C ALA A 61 -7.58 -2.06 -5.28
N LEU A 62 -6.69 -3.05 -5.49
CA LEU A 62 -5.26 -2.81 -5.56
C LEU A 62 -4.84 -2.25 -6.93
N ALA A 63 -5.52 -2.64 -8.00
CA ALA A 63 -5.30 -2.07 -9.34
C ALA A 63 -5.71 -0.59 -9.41
N GLU A 64 -6.82 -0.20 -8.78
CA GLU A 64 -7.23 1.21 -8.63
C GLU A 64 -6.19 2.06 -7.89
N ARG A 65 -5.39 1.44 -7.02
CA ARG A 65 -4.28 2.09 -6.32
C ARG A 65 -2.95 2.04 -7.09
N GLY A 66 -2.95 1.47 -8.30
CA GLY A 66 -1.76 1.33 -9.13
C GLY A 66 -0.76 0.28 -8.64
N LEU A 67 -1.16 -0.59 -7.70
CA LEU A 67 -0.30 -1.65 -7.16
C LEU A 67 -0.38 -2.95 -7.97
N LEU A 68 -1.41 -3.10 -8.79
CA LEU A 68 -1.60 -4.22 -9.70
C LEU A 68 -2.06 -3.73 -11.08
N GLU A 69 -1.77 -4.52 -12.10
CA GLU A 69 -2.25 -4.33 -13.47
C GLU A 69 -2.89 -5.63 -13.94
N SER A 70 -4.18 -5.59 -14.29
CA SER A 70 -4.88 -6.73 -14.87
C SER A 70 -4.83 -6.65 -16.40
N ARG A 71 -4.25 -7.66 -17.03
CA ARG A 71 -4.20 -7.80 -18.49
C ARG A 71 -5.22 -8.83 -18.94
N HIS A 72 -6.13 -8.39 -19.80
CA HIS A 72 -7.21 -9.25 -20.26
C HIS A 72 -6.67 -10.52 -20.95
N GLY A 73 -7.13 -11.68 -20.49
CA GLY A 73 -6.72 -12.99 -21.04
C GLY A 73 -5.31 -13.46 -20.63
N ASP A 74 -4.51 -12.63 -19.98
CA ASP A 74 -3.13 -12.95 -19.63
C ASP A 74 -2.94 -13.12 -18.11
N GLY A 75 -3.48 -12.25 -17.30
CA GLY A 75 -3.40 -12.35 -15.84
C GLY A 75 -3.26 -11.01 -15.13
N THR A 76 -2.84 -11.07 -13.88
CA THR A 76 -2.61 -9.90 -13.03
C THR A 76 -1.13 -9.79 -12.69
N TYR A 77 -0.59 -8.60 -12.81
CA TYR A 77 0.83 -8.30 -12.62
C TYR A 77 1.01 -7.28 -11.49
N VAL A 78 2.07 -7.44 -10.73
CA VAL A 78 2.46 -6.48 -9.70
C VAL A 78 2.98 -5.20 -10.35
N ARG A 79 2.58 -4.07 -9.79
CA ARG A 79 3.12 -2.75 -10.11
C ARG A 79 3.68 -2.11 -8.86
N VAL A 80 4.92 -1.71 -8.92
CA VAL A 80 5.53 -0.86 -7.91
C VAL A 80 5.44 0.57 -8.44
N PRO A 81 4.67 1.47 -7.80
CA PRO A 81 4.60 2.85 -8.24
C PRO A 81 6.01 3.46 -8.28
N ASP A 82 6.36 4.06 -9.41
CA ASP A 82 7.59 4.85 -9.50
C ASP A 82 7.44 6.10 -8.63
N MET A 83 8.18 6.12 -7.52
CA MET A 83 8.19 7.24 -6.58
C MET A 83 9.21 8.32 -6.95
N GLU A 84 10.02 8.12 -7.99
CA GLU A 84 11.05 9.08 -8.39
C GLU A 84 10.48 10.44 -8.82
N PRO A 85 9.37 10.53 -9.57
CA PRO A 85 8.77 11.83 -9.86
C PRO A 85 8.31 12.59 -8.61
N LEU A 86 7.73 11.88 -7.65
CA LEU A 86 7.30 12.48 -6.38
C LEU A 86 8.52 12.92 -5.54
N ARG A 87 9.53 12.08 -5.47
CA ARG A 87 10.79 12.38 -4.78
C ARG A 87 11.46 13.61 -5.39
N SER A 88 11.58 13.67 -6.71
CA SER A 88 12.14 14.81 -7.43
C SER A 88 11.36 16.09 -7.18
N ALA A 89 10.02 16.02 -7.23
CA ALA A 89 9.16 17.17 -6.95
C ALA A 89 9.31 17.67 -5.50
N ILE A 90 9.42 16.76 -4.53
CA ILE A 90 9.67 17.12 -3.13
C ILE A 90 11.04 17.78 -2.97
N LEU A 91 12.07 17.22 -3.58
CA LEU A 91 13.42 17.78 -3.51
C LEU A 91 13.49 19.17 -4.16
N GLU A 92 12.84 19.36 -5.30
CA GLU A 92 12.75 20.63 -5.99
C GLU A 92 11.98 21.67 -5.16
N ALA A 93 10.88 21.27 -4.51
CA ALA A 93 10.14 22.14 -3.60
C ALA A 93 10.97 22.54 -2.37
N VAL A 94 11.76 21.63 -1.81
CA VAL A 94 12.64 21.88 -0.67
C VAL A 94 13.81 22.81 -1.07
N ASP A 95 14.35 22.65 -2.27
CA ASP A 95 15.47 23.46 -2.76
C ASP A 95 15.04 24.89 -3.15
N SER A 96 13.81 25.04 -3.63
CA SER A 96 13.27 26.33 -4.07
C SER A 96 12.86 27.28 -2.92
N GLU A 97 12.62 26.77 -1.73
CA GLU A 97 12.23 27.55 -0.56
C GLU A 97 13.05 27.15 0.67
N GLY A 98 14.20 27.80 0.87
CA GLY A 98 15.07 27.57 2.04
C GLY A 98 14.35 27.66 3.39
N HIS A 99 13.23 28.35 3.46
CA HIS A 99 12.37 28.40 4.65
C HIS A 99 11.63 27.10 4.94
N LEU A 100 11.26 26.34 3.89
CA LEU A 100 10.54 25.07 4.06
C LEU A 100 11.41 24.02 4.78
N PHE A 101 12.72 24.05 4.56
CA PHE A 101 13.63 23.14 5.25
C PHE A 101 13.67 23.40 6.76
N ASP A 102 13.73 24.66 7.18
CA ASP A 102 13.74 25.03 8.58
C ASP A 102 12.42 24.69 9.26
N GLU A 103 11.30 24.95 8.60
CA GLU A 103 9.95 24.55 9.08
C GLU A 103 9.82 23.05 9.21
N VAL A 104 10.25 22.27 8.21
CA VAL A 104 10.25 20.80 8.26
C VAL A 104 11.12 20.29 9.41
N MET A 105 12.28 20.88 9.63
CA MET A 105 13.15 20.52 10.76
C MET A 105 12.54 20.88 12.10
N GLU A 106 11.78 21.94 12.19
CA GLU A 106 11.03 22.31 13.40
C GLU A 106 9.91 21.29 13.70
N TYR A 107 9.12 20.90 12.69
CA TYR A 107 8.11 19.82 12.84
C TYR A 107 8.74 18.49 13.25
N ARG A 108 9.87 18.13 12.68
CA ARG A 108 10.58 16.89 13.05
C ARG A 108 11.01 16.91 14.50
N ARG A 109 11.52 18.03 15.01
CA ARG A 109 11.92 18.19 16.42
C ARG A 109 10.76 17.98 17.38
N ILE A 110 9.55 18.35 16.98
CA ILE A 110 8.35 18.19 17.81
C ILE A 110 7.78 16.77 17.69
N LEU A 111 7.72 16.24 16.48
CA LEU A 111 7.03 14.97 16.19
C LEU A 111 7.88 13.74 16.49
N GLU A 112 9.18 13.76 16.16
CA GLU A 112 10.02 12.56 16.29
C GLU A 112 10.13 12.05 17.74
N PRO A 113 10.30 12.88 18.77
CA PRO A 113 10.31 12.41 20.16
C PRO A 113 8.98 11.78 20.56
N ALA A 114 7.86 12.40 20.21
CA ALA A 114 6.53 11.88 20.51
C ALA A 114 6.24 10.55 19.80
N VAL A 115 6.65 10.44 18.54
CA VAL A 115 6.53 9.19 17.78
C VAL A 115 7.43 8.10 18.37
N ALA A 116 8.65 8.44 18.77
CA ALA A 116 9.58 7.49 19.39
C ALA A 116 9.04 7.00 20.73
N GLU A 117 8.49 7.88 21.57
CA GLU A 117 7.85 7.52 22.84
C GLU A 117 6.66 6.58 22.63
N LEU A 118 5.76 6.90 21.69
CA LEU A 118 4.64 6.03 21.35
C LEU A 118 5.08 4.69 20.78
N ALA A 119 6.13 4.66 19.99
CA ALA A 119 6.70 3.43 19.44
C ALA A 119 7.30 2.57 20.56
N ALA A 120 8.00 3.19 21.51
CA ALA A 120 8.56 2.50 22.68
C ALA A 120 7.46 1.89 23.57
N LEU A 121 6.36 2.63 23.80
CA LEU A 121 5.22 2.16 24.58
C LEU A 121 4.45 1.03 23.89
N ARG A 122 4.43 1.01 22.56
CA ARG A 122 3.72 0.00 21.75
C ARG A 122 4.64 -1.14 21.27
N ARG A 123 5.89 -1.13 21.69
CA ARG A 123 6.88 -2.14 21.33
C ARG A 123 6.41 -3.51 21.79
N THR A 124 6.24 -4.44 20.83
CA THR A 124 6.12 -5.86 21.12
C THR A 124 7.49 -6.42 21.50
N PRO A 125 7.57 -7.49 22.32
CA PRO A 125 8.85 -8.06 22.75
C PRO A 125 9.70 -8.67 21.63
N GLU A 126 9.21 -8.70 20.42
CA GLU A 126 9.95 -9.21 19.27
C GLU A 126 10.94 -8.14 18.77
N PRO A 127 12.26 -8.47 18.65
CA PRO A 127 13.25 -7.49 18.22
C PRO A 127 12.93 -7.02 16.81
N ALA A 128 12.80 -5.71 16.64
CA ALA A 128 12.66 -5.10 15.33
C ALA A 128 13.84 -5.52 14.44
N ARG A 129 13.59 -6.30 13.40
CA ARG A 129 14.60 -6.56 12.38
C ARG A 129 14.96 -5.21 11.74
N PRO A 130 16.24 -4.85 11.64
CA PRO A 130 16.65 -3.65 10.95
C PRO A 130 16.19 -3.75 9.49
N GLN A 131 15.22 -2.91 9.08
CA GLN A 131 14.69 -2.87 7.72
C GLN A 131 15.63 -2.19 6.72
N PHE A 132 16.76 -1.66 7.20
CA PHE A 132 17.75 -1.01 6.36
C PHE A 132 19.12 -1.62 6.62
N ALA A 133 19.43 -2.70 5.90
CA ALA A 133 20.82 -3.00 5.62
C ALA A 133 21.25 -1.97 4.55
N CYS A 134 21.93 -0.92 4.99
CA CYS A 134 22.66 -0.05 4.09
C CYS A 134 23.71 -0.93 3.40
N GLY A 135 23.50 -1.24 2.12
CA GLY A 135 24.46 -1.99 1.34
C GLY A 135 25.74 -1.17 1.22
N GLU A 136 26.75 -1.59 1.96
CA GLU A 136 28.12 -1.21 1.62
C GLU A 136 28.48 -1.82 0.27
N LYS A 137 28.67 -0.95 -0.71
CA LYS A 137 29.71 -1.10 -1.74
C LYS A 137 30.05 0.28 -2.29
#